data_711e649a8c748229a40cd9b8f7b15075
#
_entry.id   711e649a8c748229a40cd9b8f7b15075
#
_cell.length_a   1.000
_cell.length_b   1.000
_cell.length_c   1.000
_cell.angle_alpha   90.00
_cell.angle_beta   90.00
_cell.angle_gamma   90.00
#
_symmetry.space_group_name_H-M   'P 1'
#
loop_
_entity.id
_entity.type
_entity.pdbx_description
1 polymer ?
#
loop_
_entity_poly.entity_id
_entity_poly.type
_entity_poly.pdbx_seq_one_letter_code
_entity_poly.pdbx_strand_id
1 'polypeptide(L)'
;MKRLPLLLLLLAAAAAFANPPFAPNVRVSDDAGGQVINQGESDFAVWRGQYIYSCCNLAERSTVAMIPYAWSTNGGTSFAPNIPFNDPTPGNPWHTDPAIGVDDSGYVHMIVQYSTASLYHYFSRNGGQTWHDTTFVTGSGVDKPWMVVYRNEIYITWQQTSGSLGIWQAKSTNYGRTFTTGRIWTRTGVNALGMDENQNLHLGLVDNWPSGNVYYRKSTDRGVTWSTEILLSNSSYSTGYGDRAPINSITARGQNVFLTWVDSRTGTWDVVACRSTNGGATWSSRFTVNDDTAGGQCKGWAEFDPYGGLHVMWYHTPNWPTNSSSRWSIRYRYSPNGGASFNPSLRISDTTFASPVDFIGEYHVLRSDSQYIYAQWTDGRAVTNNDLYFSKALLSSVGVAQGNDRVPNPVVPKGLLAPTVWAGPVVLKLSPREQPVSLALYDVAGRKVRGLYEGKVVVETEVRLRSSEFHNGLYFLLWRSGQEQEVKKIINFPR
;
A
#
# COMPACT_ATOMS: atom_id res chain seq x y z
N MET A 1 -57.48 -30.74 -36.83
CA MET A 1 -56.03 -30.37 -36.59
C MET A 1 -56.03 -29.06 -35.86
N LYS A 2 -55.83 -29.09 -34.55
CA LYS A 2 -55.73 -27.89 -33.67
C LYS A 2 -54.28 -27.63 -33.43
N ARG A 3 -53.80 -26.45 -33.85
CA ARG A 3 -52.41 -26.01 -33.60
C ARG A 3 -52.32 -25.46 -32.16
N LEU A 4 -51.43 -26.05 -31.34
CA LEU A 4 -51.04 -25.55 -30.03
C LEU A 4 -50.02 -24.42 -30.24
N PRO A 5 -50.13 -23.29 -29.55
CA PRO A 5 -49.07 -22.28 -29.56
C PRO A 5 -47.95 -22.67 -28.60
N LEU A 6 -46.74 -22.62 -29.12
CA LEU A 6 -45.49 -22.84 -28.38
C LEU A 6 -45.22 -21.58 -27.49
N LEU A 7 -45.40 -21.77 -26.20
CA LEU A 7 -45.09 -20.72 -25.21
C LEU A 7 -43.58 -20.73 -24.97
N LEU A 8 -42.86 -19.73 -25.52
CA LEU A 8 -41.45 -19.50 -25.24
C LEU A 8 -41.35 -18.93 -23.79
N LEU A 9 -40.91 -19.76 -22.86
CA LEU A 9 -40.46 -19.27 -21.53
C LEU A 9 -39.07 -18.61 -21.70
N LEU A 10 -39.04 -17.30 -21.72
CA LEU A 10 -37.80 -16.55 -21.46
C LEU A 10 -37.44 -16.70 -19.97
N LEU A 11 -36.52 -17.60 -19.65
CA LEU A 11 -35.79 -17.57 -18.39
C LEU A 11 -34.90 -16.34 -18.42
N ALA A 12 -35.34 -15.25 -17.81
CA ALA A 12 -34.45 -14.19 -17.37
C ALA A 12 -33.56 -14.78 -16.28
N ALA A 13 -32.34 -15.13 -16.62
CA ALA A 13 -31.31 -15.38 -15.63
C ALA A 13 -31.12 -14.08 -14.88
N ALA A 14 -31.67 -13.99 -13.65
CA ALA A 14 -31.29 -12.96 -12.71
C ALA A 14 -29.78 -13.15 -12.48
N ALA A 15 -28.97 -12.24 -13.05
CA ALA A 15 -27.59 -12.11 -12.66
C ALA A 15 -27.60 -11.89 -11.16
N ALA A 16 -27.20 -12.89 -10.39
CA ALA A 16 -26.91 -12.74 -8.99
C ALA A 16 -25.85 -11.62 -8.96
N PHE A 17 -26.23 -10.44 -8.47
CA PHE A 17 -25.28 -9.40 -8.15
C PHE A 17 -24.36 -10.02 -7.11
N ALA A 18 -23.17 -10.45 -7.56
CA ALA A 18 -22.11 -10.83 -6.65
C ALA A 18 -21.96 -9.64 -5.67
N ASN A 19 -21.90 -9.93 -4.38
CA ASN A 19 -21.54 -8.93 -3.39
C ASN A 19 -20.31 -8.17 -3.94
N PRO A 20 -20.26 -6.83 -3.85
CA PRO A 20 -19.09 -6.10 -4.29
C PRO A 20 -17.86 -6.72 -3.60
N PRO A 21 -16.72 -6.88 -4.29
CA PRO A 21 -15.55 -7.57 -3.73
C PRO A 21 -15.00 -6.87 -2.46
N PHE A 22 -15.27 -5.58 -2.31
CA PHE A 22 -14.89 -4.80 -1.13
C PHE A 22 -15.93 -4.90 -0.02
N ALA A 23 -15.45 -5.03 1.22
CA ALA A 23 -16.29 -5.00 2.41
C ALA A 23 -17.02 -3.65 2.56
N PRO A 24 -18.11 -3.58 3.34
CA PRO A 24 -18.74 -2.31 3.69
C PRO A 24 -17.73 -1.32 4.26
N ASN A 25 -17.91 -0.04 3.93
CA ASN A 25 -16.97 0.99 4.35
C ASN A 25 -17.02 1.22 5.87
N VAL A 26 -15.87 1.28 6.49
CA VAL A 26 -15.72 1.52 7.93
C VAL A 26 -15.15 2.92 8.13
N ARG A 27 -15.79 3.74 8.97
CA ARG A 27 -15.23 5.02 9.37
C ARG A 27 -14.01 4.78 10.26
N VAL A 28 -12.88 5.36 9.87
CA VAL A 28 -11.60 5.26 10.60
C VAL A 28 -11.52 6.32 11.68
N SER A 29 -11.88 7.53 11.29
CA SER A 29 -11.89 8.68 12.18
C SER A 29 -13.22 8.81 12.91
N ASP A 30 -13.17 9.33 14.12
CA ASP A 30 -14.36 9.74 14.85
C ASP A 30 -14.21 11.22 15.26
N ASP A 31 -15.33 11.85 15.60
CA ASP A 31 -15.34 13.22 16.14
C ASP A 31 -15.19 13.19 17.67
N ALA A 32 -14.43 12.25 18.23
CA ALA A 32 -14.22 12.11 19.66
C ALA A 32 -13.61 13.40 20.24
N GLY A 33 -14.28 13.95 21.22
CA GLY A 33 -13.91 15.23 21.81
C GLY A 33 -14.70 16.45 21.30
N GLY A 34 -15.70 16.23 20.42
CA GLY A 34 -16.63 17.27 19.99
C GLY A 34 -16.04 18.28 19.01
N GLN A 35 -14.90 17.98 18.43
CA GLN A 35 -14.30 18.80 17.36
C GLN A 35 -14.66 18.21 16.02
N VAL A 36 -15.54 18.89 15.30
CA VAL A 36 -15.82 18.65 13.88
C VAL A 36 -14.64 19.18 13.07
N ILE A 37 -13.75 18.28 12.64
CA ILE A 37 -12.49 18.67 11.98
C ILE A 37 -12.41 17.95 10.63
N ASN A 38 -12.15 18.68 9.56
CA ASN A 38 -11.93 18.10 8.23
C ASN A 38 -10.61 17.35 8.20
N GLN A 39 -10.66 16.08 7.82
CA GLN A 39 -9.52 15.17 7.72
C GLN A 39 -9.21 14.88 6.25
N GLY A 40 -7.93 14.83 5.91
CA GLY A 40 -7.47 14.59 4.55
C GLY A 40 -6.03 14.14 4.53
N GLU A 41 -5.48 13.84 3.35
CA GLU A 41 -4.07 13.46 3.16
C GLU A 41 -3.66 12.34 4.09
N SER A 42 -4.32 11.19 3.92
CA SER A 42 -4.16 10.06 4.82
C SER A 42 -3.13 9.05 4.33
N ASP A 43 -2.38 8.48 5.25
CA ASP A 43 -1.59 7.28 5.04
C ASP A 43 -1.92 6.21 6.09
N PHE A 44 -1.69 4.95 5.76
CA PHE A 44 -1.85 3.85 6.70
C PHE A 44 -0.86 2.73 6.43
N ALA A 45 -0.56 1.96 7.48
CA ALA A 45 0.27 0.77 7.41
C ALA A 45 -0.50 -0.46 7.89
N VAL A 46 -0.17 -1.63 7.34
CA VAL A 46 -0.77 -2.92 7.69
C VAL A 46 0.32 -3.84 8.24
N TRP A 47 0.06 -4.47 9.38
CA TRP A 47 0.94 -5.46 9.95
C TRP A 47 0.19 -6.77 10.20
N ARG A 48 0.66 -7.85 9.55
CA ARG A 48 0.10 -9.22 9.63
C ARG A 48 -1.39 -9.32 9.30
N GLY A 49 -1.92 -8.41 8.46
CA GLY A 49 -3.34 -8.43 8.06
C GLY A 49 -4.34 -8.13 9.19
N GLN A 50 -3.87 -8.04 10.42
CA GLN A 50 -4.67 -7.85 11.63
C GLN A 50 -4.60 -6.41 12.15
N TYR A 51 -3.41 -5.83 12.17
CA TYR A 51 -3.19 -4.49 12.72
C TYR A 51 -3.11 -3.47 11.59
N ILE A 52 -3.89 -2.40 11.72
CA ILE A 52 -3.90 -1.29 10.78
C ILE A 52 -3.66 -0.02 11.58
N TYR A 53 -2.72 0.79 11.13
CA TYR A 53 -2.31 2.04 11.77
C TYR A 53 -2.53 3.16 10.77
N SER A 54 -3.30 4.18 11.14
CA SER A 54 -3.75 5.24 10.24
C SER A 54 -3.43 6.62 10.81
N CYS A 55 -2.96 7.51 9.97
CA CYS A 55 -2.77 8.93 10.27
C CYS A 55 -3.30 9.81 9.13
N CYS A 56 -3.54 11.07 9.42
CA CYS A 56 -3.96 12.03 8.42
C CYS A 56 -3.65 13.48 8.81
N ASN A 57 -3.81 14.38 7.84
CA ASN A 57 -3.84 15.81 8.09
C ASN A 57 -5.21 16.24 8.60
N LEU A 58 -5.21 17.37 9.31
CA LEU A 58 -6.39 18.22 9.43
C LEU A 58 -6.43 19.21 8.28
N ALA A 59 -7.52 19.21 7.51
CA ALA A 59 -7.66 20.05 6.33
C ALA A 59 -7.81 21.55 6.66
N GLU A 60 -8.15 21.90 7.89
CA GLU A 60 -8.25 23.26 8.37
C GLU A 60 -7.03 23.64 9.19
N ARG A 61 -6.38 24.73 8.80
CA ARG A 61 -5.32 25.36 9.58
C ARG A 61 -5.90 25.95 10.86
N SER A 62 -6.30 25.11 11.79
CA SER A 62 -6.70 25.56 13.11
C SER A 62 -5.45 25.88 13.95
N THR A 63 -5.64 26.64 15.00
CA THR A 63 -4.55 26.96 15.97
C THR A 63 -4.01 25.75 16.72
N VAL A 64 -4.60 24.56 16.48
CA VAL A 64 -4.20 23.28 17.05
C VAL A 64 -4.25 22.23 15.92
N ALA A 65 -3.28 22.26 15.01
CA ALA A 65 -3.14 21.22 14.01
C ALA A 65 -2.44 20.02 14.64
N MET A 66 -3.19 18.97 14.92
CA MET A 66 -2.67 17.69 15.38
C MET A 66 -2.80 16.68 14.25
N ILE A 67 -1.95 15.67 14.24
CA ILE A 67 -2.14 14.50 13.39
C ILE A 67 -3.13 13.57 14.11
N PRO A 68 -4.35 13.37 13.59
CA PRO A 68 -5.22 12.31 14.07
C PRO A 68 -4.59 10.94 13.81
N TYR A 69 -4.61 10.10 14.81
CA TYR A 69 -4.10 8.75 14.74
C TYR A 69 -5.14 7.75 15.20
N ALA A 70 -5.41 6.74 14.38
CA ALA A 70 -6.35 5.66 14.67
C ALA A 70 -5.69 4.30 14.40
N TRP A 71 -6.14 3.26 15.08
CA TRP A 71 -5.67 1.89 14.83
C TRP A 71 -6.79 0.87 14.90
N SER A 72 -6.58 -0.22 14.20
CA SER A 72 -7.42 -1.42 14.27
C SER A 72 -6.57 -2.62 14.68
N THR A 73 -7.16 -3.52 15.48
CA THR A 73 -6.57 -4.80 15.88
C THR A 73 -7.33 -6.00 15.31
N ASN A 74 -8.30 -5.75 14.44
CA ASN A 74 -9.19 -6.77 13.85
C ASN A 74 -9.26 -6.69 12.32
N GLY A 75 -8.17 -6.23 11.70
CA GLY A 75 -8.05 -6.14 10.25
C GLY A 75 -8.95 -5.09 9.61
N GLY A 76 -9.23 -3.99 10.31
CA GLY A 76 -10.04 -2.89 9.79
C GLY A 76 -11.55 -3.10 9.89
N THR A 77 -12.02 -4.11 10.65
CA THR A 77 -13.45 -4.31 10.92
C THR A 77 -14.01 -3.20 11.83
N SER A 78 -13.18 -2.67 12.71
CA SER A 78 -13.42 -1.45 13.49
C SER A 78 -12.10 -0.78 13.82
N PHE A 79 -12.16 0.51 14.13
CA PHE A 79 -11.03 1.30 14.57
C PHE A 79 -11.26 1.80 16.00
N ALA A 80 -10.17 1.93 16.75
CA ALA A 80 -10.18 2.62 18.04
C ALA A 80 -10.47 4.11 17.80
N PRO A 81 -11.06 4.80 18.79
CA PRO A 81 -11.23 6.24 18.72
C PRO A 81 -9.93 6.95 18.39
N ASN A 82 -10.03 8.01 17.58
CA ASN A 82 -8.89 8.85 17.29
C ASN A 82 -8.27 9.38 18.57
N ILE A 83 -6.98 9.16 18.72
CA ILE A 83 -6.20 9.90 19.69
C ILE A 83 -5.45 11.00 18.95
N PRO A 84 -5.43 12.22 19.49
CA PRO A 84 -4.51 13.22 19.02
C PRO A 84 -3.09 12.67 19.17
N PHE A 85 -2.30 12.75 18.11
CA PHE A 85 -0.89 12.51 18.23
C PHE A 85 -0.32 13.53 19.21
N ASN A 86 0.02 13.05 20.41
CA ASN A 86 0.60 13.90 21.44
C ASN A 86 2.09 14.04 21.17
N ASP A 87 2.43 15.10 20.44
CA ASP A 87 3.81 15.40 20.10
C ASP A 87 4.62 15.70 21.35
N PRO A 88 5.69 14.95 21.62
CA PRO A 88 6.61 15.28 22.71
C PRO A 88 7.46 16.54 22.44
N THR A 89 7.42 17.11 21.23
CA THR A 89 8.22 18.30 20.87
C THR A 89 7.51 19.58 21.31
N PRO A 90 8.09 20.39 22.21
CA PRO A 90 7.42 21.58 22.72
C PRO A 90 7.30 22.71 21.69
N GLY A 91 6.14 23.34 21.62
CA GLY A 91 6.02 24.73 21.20
C GLY A 91 5.56 25.05 19.79
N ASN A 92 5.15 24.09 18.96
CA ASN A 92 4.51 24.43 17.69
C ASN A 92 3.26 23.57 17.44
N PRO A 93 2.09 24.16 17.27
CA PRO A 93 0.83 23.43 17.17
C PRO A 93 0.51 22.90 15.77
N TRP A 94 1.29 23.20 14.70
CA TRP A 94 0.88 22.86 13.34
C TRP A 94 1.71 21.73 12.74
N HIS A 95 1.08 20.55 12.61
CA HIS A 95 1.60 19.36 11.98
C HIS A 95 0.84 19.05 10.68
N THR A 96 1.52 18.53 9.67
CA THR A 96 0.94 18.23 8.36
C THR A 96 1.73 17.11 7.68
N ASP A 97 1.17 16.62 6.56
CA ASP A 97 1.76 15.66 5.64
C ASP A 97 2.38 14.43 6.33
N PRO A 98 1.62 13.70 7.16
CA PRO A 98 2.15 12.51 7.79
C PRO A 98 2.32 11.38 6.79
N ALA A 99 3.39 10.58 6.99
CA ALA A 99 3.48 9.25 6.38
C ALA A 99 3.80 8.22 7.45
N ILE A 100 3.26 7.01 7.32
CA ILE A 100 3.32 5.98 8.33
C ILE A 100 3.79 4.65 7.72
N GLY A 101 4.60 3.91 8.47
CA GLY A 101 5.07 2.59 8.11
C GLY A 101 5.19 1.69 9.32
N VAL A 102 5.29 0.38 9.08
CA VAL A 102 5.50 -0.62 10.12
C VAL A 102 6.66 -1.52 9.73
N ASP A 103 7.54 -1.81 10.67
CA ASP A 103 8.66 -2.73 10.45
C ASP A 103 8.26 -4.20 10.67
N ASP A 104 9.18 -5.12 10.40
CA ASP A 104 8.94 -6.56 10.54
C ASP A 104 8.80 -7.03 12.02
N SER A 105 9.13 -6.17 12.98
CA SER A 105 8.89 -6.38 14.42
C SER A 105 7.50 -5.91 14.85
N GLY A 106 6.79 -5.18 14.00
CA GLY A 106 5.49 -4.55 14.29
C GLY A 106 5.60 -3.20 14.97
N TYR A 107 6.79 -2.58 14.96
CA TYR A 107 6.96 -1.22 15.45
C TYR A 107 6.49 -0.22 14.42
N VAL A 108 5.81 0.82 14.87
CA VAL A 108 5.22 1.85 14.01
C VAL A 108 6.17 3.04 13.90
N HIS A 109 6.41 3.46 12.69
CA HIS A 109 7.19 4.62 12.33
C HIS A 109 6.27 5.66 11.69
N MET A 110 6.35 6.89 12.10
CA MET A 110 5.61 8.01 11.53
C MET A 110 6.54 9.18 11.29
N ILE A 111 6.46 9.80 10.13
CA ILE A 111 7.06 11.11 9.89
C ILE A 111 5.97 12.15 9.86
N VAL A 112 6.30 13.33 10.35
CA VAL A 112 5.39 14.47 10.41
C VAL A 112 6.13 15.72 10.02
N GLN A 113 5.56 16.46 9.11
CA GLN A 113 6.02 17.78 8.74
C GLN A 113 5.55 18.79 9.76
N TYR A 114 6.48 19.63 10.22
CA TYR A 114 6.27 20.63 11.24
C TYR A 114 6.21 22.02 10.60
N SER A 115 5.02 22.58 10.46
CA SER A 115 4.85 23.78 9.64
C SER A 115 5.32 23.50 8.19
N THR A 116 5.88 24.45 7.52
CA THR A 116 6.54 24.24 6.22
C THR A 116 8.06 24.14 6.34
N ALA A 117 8.58 23.89 7.54
CA ALA A 117 9.99 24.07 7.83
C ALA A 117 10.72 22.78 8.16
N SER A 118 10.18 21.94 9.02
CA SER A 118 10.93 20.84 9.62
C SER A 118 10.23 19.51 9.44
N LEU A 119 11.01 18.43 9.46
CA LEU A 119 10.53 17.05 9.42
C LEU A 119 11.05 16.29 10.64
N TYR A 120 10.16 15.60 11.30
CA TYR A 120 10.46 14.74 12.44
C TYR A 120 10.01 13.31 12.16
N HIS A 121 10.75 12.37 12.72
CA HIS A 121 10.41 10.96 12.75
C HIS A 121 10.05 10.56 14.18
N TYR A 122 8.99 9.79 14.32
CA TYR A 122 8.47 9.25 15.57
C TYR A 122 8.42 7.74 15.51
N PHE A 123 8.63 7.11 16.65
CA PHE A 123 8.71 5.67 16.78
C PHE A 123 7.81 5.17 17.92
N SER A 124 7.05 4.11 17.66
CA SER A 124 6.20 3.46 18.67
C SER A 124 6.43 1.96 18.68
N ARG A 125 6.55 1.39 19.88
CA ARG A 125 6.69 -0.07 20.11
C ARG A 125 5.39 -0.75 20.47
N ASN A 126 4.32 -0.01 20.66
CA ASN A 126 3.01 -0.50 21.12
C ASN A 126 1.86 -0.09 20.21
N GLY A 127 2.10 -0.06 18.90
CA GLY A 127 1.07 0.23 17.92
C GLY A 127 0.56 1.68 17.96
N GLY A 128 1.43 2.65 18.23
CA GLY A 128 1.09 4.07 18.24
C GLY A 128 0.32 4.55 19.48
N GLN A 129 0.13 3.70 20.50
CA GLN A 129 -0.52 4.13 21.75
C GLN A 129 0.35 5.08 22.56
N THR A 130 1.67 4.90 22.48
CA THR A 130 2.67 5.86 22.97
C THR A 130 3.76 6.01 21.93
N TRP A 131 4.24 7.23 21.78
CA TRP A 131 5.32 7.58 20.88
C TRP A 131 6.57 7.90 21.69
N HIS A 132 7.66 7.30 21.27
CA HIS A 132 8.97 7.43 21.90
C HIS A 132 9.97 7.87 20.83
N ASP A 133 11.14 8.31 21.28
CA ASP A 133 12.30 8.53 20.41
C ASP A 133 11.97 9.44 19.21
N THR A 134 11.62 10.70 19.47
CA THR A 134 11.50 11.71 18.41
C THR A 134 12.87 12.02 17.83
N THR A 135 13.01 11.91 16.51
CA THR A 135 14.25 12.24 15.81
C THR A 135 14.03 13.38 14.83
N PHE A 136 14.78 14.46 14.97
CA PHE A 136 14.84 15.51 13.98
C PHE A 136 15.50 15.00 12.68
N VAL A 137 14.84 15.19 11.55
CA VAL A 137 15.32 14.75 10.24
C VAL A 137 15.93 15.91 9.47
N THR A 138 15.21 17.02 9.35
CA THR A 138 15.68 18.25 8.68
C THR A 138 14.88 19.47 9.12
N GLY A 139 15.45 20.67 8.96
CA GLY A 139 14.84 21.95 9.31
C GLY A 139 14.76 22.96 8.17
N SER A 140 14.75 22.50 6.93
CA SER A 140 14.80 23.39 5.76
C SER A 140 13.68 23.08 4.78
N GLY A 141 12.54 23.78 4.90
CA GLY A 141 11.50 23.82 3.87
C GLY A 141 11.09 22.47 3.31
N VAL A 142 10.27 21.74 4.05
CA VAL A 142 9.78 20.42 3.65
C VAL A 142 8.39 20.55 3.04
N ASP A 143 8.13 19.78 1.99
CA ASP A 143 6.80 19.60 1.39
C ASP A 143 6.69 18.20 0.77
N LYS A 144 5.50 17.58 0.92
CA LYS A 144 5.18 16.24 0.38
C LYS A 144 6.23 15.16 0.73
N PRO A 145 6.47 14.90 2.01
CA PRO A 145 7.37 13.84 2.40
C PRO A 145 6.72 12.46 2.21
N TRP A 146 7.51 11.50 1.70
CA TRP A 146 7.14 10.09 1.58
C TRP A 146 8.10 9.22 2.34
N MET A 147 7.61 8.10 2.92
CA MET A 147 8.42 7.19 3.70
C MET A 147 8.23 5.73 3.26
N VAL A 148 9.34 5.01 3.21
CA VAL A 148 9.38 3.56 3.09
C VAL A 148 10.15 2.98 4.27
N VAL A 149 9.56 2.00 4.95
CA VAL A 149 10.16 1.26 6.06
C VAL A 149 10.49 -0.16 5.60
N TYR A 150 11.73 -0.56 5.81
CA TYR A 150 12.20 -1.92 5.52
C TYR A 150 13.09 -2.42 6.65
N ARG A 151 12.58 -3.31 7.49
CA ARG A 151 13.27 -3.79 8.70
C ARG A 151 13.69 -2.61 9.59
N ASN A 152 14.99 -2.47 9.86
CA ASN A 152 15.58 -1.37 10.63
C ASN A 152 15.95 -0.14 9.78
N GLU A 153 15.67 -0.18 8.48
CA GLU A 153 16.00 0.90 7.55
C GLU A 153 14.77 1.75 7.24
N ILE A 154 14.94 3.05 7.20
CA ILE A 154 13.90 4.02 6.86
C ILE A 154 14.44 4.93 5.77
N TYR A 155 13.66 5.11 4.72
CA TYR A 155 13.94 5.97 3.58
C TYR A 155 12.83 7.01 3.49
N ILE A 156 13.21 8.27 3.44
CA ILE A 156 12.30 9.40 3.35
C ILE A 156 12.75 10.25 2.16
N THR A 157 11.80 10.70 1.34
CA THR A 157 12.05 11.72 0.31
C THR A 157 11.07 12.87 0.46
N TRP A 158 11.49 14.09 0.13
CA TRP A 158 10.64 15.28 0.16
C TRP A 158 11.07 16.29 -0.88
N GLN A 159 10.15 17.18 -1.27
CA GLN A 159 10.51 18.40 -1.96
C GLN A 159 11.04 19.42 -0.96
N GLN A 160 12.24 19.93 -1.19
CA GLN A 160 12.76 21.05 -0.42
C GLN A 160 12.38 22.37 -1.10
N THR A 161 11.63 23.19 -0.35
CA THR A 161 11.01 24.44 -0.84
C THR A 161 11.78 25.69 -0.46
N SER A 162 12.83 25.56 0.33
CA SER A 162 13.72 26.67 0.72
C SER A 162 15.19 26.24 0.75
N GLY A 163 16.10 27.18 0.61
CA GLY A 163 17.54 26.90 0.57
C GLY A 163 17.97 26.22 -0.71
N SER A 164 18.60 25.06 -0.62
CA SER A 164 19.02 24.26 -1.78
C SER A 164 17.84 23.47 -2.33
N LEU A 165 17.06 24.08 -3.20
CA LEU A 165 15.86 23.51 -3.80
C LEU A 165 16.12 22.16 -4.48
N GLY A 166 15.12 21.27 -4.49
CA GLY A 166 15.20 19.96 -5.14
C GLY A 166 14.51 18.86 -4.35
N ILE A 167 14.67 17.62 -4.79
CA ILE A 167 14.25 16.45 -4.02
C ILE A 167 15.42 16.01 -3.14
N TRP A 168 15.13 15.91 -1.87
CA TRP A 168 16.04 15.47 -0.83
C TRP A 168 15.64 14.09 -0.31
N GLN A 169 16.60 13.42 0.28
CA GLN A 169 16.44 12.13 0.92
C GLN A 169 17.01 12.17 2.33
N ALA A 170 16.35 11.45 3.23
CA ALA A 170 16.92 11.00 4.49
C ALA A 170 16.95 9.48 4.53
N LYS A 171 18.01 8.92 5.09
CA LYS A 171 18.19 7.49 5.30
C LYS A 171 18.60 7.21 6.73
N SER A 172 17.91 6.25 7.36
CA SER A 172 18.29 5.65 8.64
C SER A 172 18.54 4.16 8.45
N THR A 173 19.49 3.59 9.21
CA THR A 173 19.77 2.14 9.27
C THR A 173 19.63 1.60 10.70
N ASN A 174 19.01 2.37 11.60
CA ASN A 174 18.93 2.07 13.01
C ASN A 174 17.55 2.42 13.62
N TYR A 175 16.48 2.07 12.89
CA TYR A 175 15.08 2.33 13.30
C TYR A 175 14.74 3.83 13.47
N GLY A 176 15.35 4.70 12.66
CA GLY A 176 15.07 6.14 12.71
C GLY A 176 15.74 6.90 13.87
N ARG A 177 16.68 6.29 14.60
CA ARG A 177 17.39 6.96 15.68
C ARG A 177 18.36 8.05 15.20
N THR A 178 18.90 7.86 14.00
CA THR A 178 19.71 8.86 13.32
C THR A 178 19.42 8.82 11.82
N PHE A 179 19.55 9.95 11.15
CA PHE A 179 19.39 10.08 9.72
C PHE A 179 20.62 10.73 9.08
N THR A 180 20.97 10.24 7.90
CA THR A 180 21.83 10.96 6.97
C THR A 180 20.96 11.59 5.88
N THR A 181 21.20 12.86 5.56
CA THR A 181 20.39 13.62 4.59
C THR A 181 21.26 14.08 3.41
N GLY A 182 20.64 14.18 2.24
CA GLY A 182 21.30 14.69 1.05
C GLY A 182 20.33 15.00 -0.08
N ARG A 183 20.70 15.97 -0.93
CA ARG A 183 19.94 16.25 -2.14
C ARG A 183 20.23 15.19 -3.19
N ILE A 184 19.17 14.52 -3.64
CA ILE A 184 19.27 13.45 -4.65
C ILE A 184 18.84 13.92 -6.04
N TRP A 185 18.15 15.06 -6.15
CA TRP A 185 17.71 15.62 -7.42
C TRP A 185 17.64 17.15 -7.36
N THR A 186 18.03 17.82 -8.42
CA THR A 186 17.96 19.28 -8.50
C THR A 186 16.62 19.81 -9.00
N ARG A 187 15.76 18.93 -9.51
CA ARG A 187 14.39 19.30 -9.89
C ARG A 187 13.51 19.45 -8.65
N THR A 188 12.53 20.32 -8.74
CA THR A 188 11.47 20.52 -7.75
C THR A 188 10.16 20.02 -8.32
N GLY A 189 9.24 19.59 -7.47
CA GLY A 189 7.91 19.13 -7.86
C GLY A 189 7.36 18.09 -6.92
N VAL A 190 6.20 17.55 -7.27
CA VAL A 190 5.56 16.49 -6.47
C VAL A 190 6.26 15.17 -6.72
N ASN A 191 6.79 14.60 -5.65
CA ASN A 191 7.53 13.33 -5.71
C ASN A 191 6.71 12.15 -5.20
N ALA A 192 7.12 10.93 -5.56
CA ALA A 192 6.59 9.67 -5.01
C ALA A 192 7.74 8.69 -4.85
N LEU A 193 7.74 7.95 -3.72
CA LEU A 193 8.77 6.97 -3.38
C LEU A 193 8.15 5.58 -3.25
N GLY A 194 8.76 4.59 -3.90
CA GLY A 194 8.43 3.17 -3.77
C GLY A 194 9.67 2.31 -3.59
N MET A 195 9.49 1.09 -3.10
CA MET A 195 10.55 0.09 -2.99
C MET A 195 10.06 -1.24 -3.54
N ASP A 196 10.92 -1.93 -4.30
CA ASP A 196 10.66 -3.31 -4.72
C ASP A 196 11.18 -4.34 -3.70
N GLU A 197 10.85 -5.61 -3.89
CA GLU A 197 11.26 -6.70 -3.00
C GLU A 197 12.78 -6.94 -2.99
N ASN A 198 13.51 -6.42 -3.96
CA ASN A 198 14.99 -6.44 -4.02
C ASN A 198 15.61 -5.22 -3.34
N GLN A 199 14.78 -4.39 -2.67
CA GLN A 199 15.17 -3.18 -1.97
C GLN A 199 15.73 -2.09 -2.92
N ASN A 200 15.38 -2.13 -4.19
CA ASN A 200 15.62 -1.00 -5.06
C ASN A 200 14.60 0.09 -4.75
N LEU A 201 15.07 1.33 -4.71
CA LEU A 201 14.20 2.49 -4.55
C LEU A 201 13.81 3.04 -5.92
N HIS A 202 12.54 3.38 -6.06
CA HIS A 202 11.95 3.95 -7.26
C HIS A 202 11.39 5.32 -6.91
N LEU A 203 11.76 6.34 -7.68
CA LEU A 203 11.35 7.72 -7.45
C LEU A 203 10.67 8.28 -8.69
N GLY A 204 9.42 8.70 -8.55
CA GLY A 204 8.67 9.45 -9.54
C GLY A 204 8.65 10.94 -9.21
N LEU A 205 8.56 11.80 -10.22
CA LEU A 205 8.47 13.23 -10.05
C LEU A 205 7.60 13.84 -11.15
N VAL A 206 6.65 14.69 -10.77
CA VAL A 206 6.00 15.67 -11.65
C VAL A 206 6.62 17.02 -11.33
N ASP A 207 7.44 17.56 -12.24
CA ASP A 207 8.14 18.83 -12.03
C ASP A 207 7.31 20.04 -12.46
N ASN A 208 7.72 21.24 -12.00
CA ASN A 208 7.13 22.52 -12.42
C ASN A 208 5.60 22.57 -12.39
N TRP A 209 5.02 22.05 -11.29
CA TRP A 209 3.58 22.12 -11.08
C TRP A 209 3.00 23.53 -11.34
N PRO A 210 1.82 23.71 -11.95
CA PRO A 210 0.79 22.71 -12.29
C PRO A 210 0.98 21.98 -13.62
N SER A 211 1.87 22.40 -14.49
CA SER A 211 2.18 21.69 -15.72
C SER A 211 3.68 21.49 -15.86
N GLY A 212 4.09 20.30 -16.23
CA GLY A 212 5.52 19.99 -16.32
C GLY A 212 5.79 18.61 -16.89
N ASN A 213 6.99 18.16 -16.67
CA ASN A 213 7.43 16.85 -17.12
C ASN A 213 7.35 15.82 -16.01
N VAL A 214 7.11 14.59 -16.41
CA VAL A 214 7.08 13.43 -15.53
C VAL A 214 8.34 12.64 -15.69
N TYR A 215 9.08 12.46 -14.60
CA TYR A 215 10.38 11.83 -14.59
C TYR A 215 10.44 10.64 -13.65
N TYR A 216 11.42 9.80 -13.90
CA TYR A 216 11.73 8.64 -13.07
C TYR A 216 13.22 8.54 -12.80
N ARG A 217 13.59 8.07 -11.60
CA ARG A 217 14.94 7.65 -11.20
C ARG A 217 14.87 6.39 -10.35
N LYS A 218 15.97 5.64 -10.33
CA LYS A 218 16.11 4.41 -9.54
C LYS A 218 17.42 4.40 -8.76
N SER A 219 17.39 3.84 -7.56
CA SER A 219 18.57 3.45 -6.81
C SER A 219 18.57 1.93 -6.61
N THR A 220 19.70 1.28 -6.91
CA THR A 220 19.90 -0.17 -6.71
C THR A 220 20.83 -0.48 -5.54
N ASP A 221 21.24 0.52 -4.81
CA ASP A 221 22.17 0.48 -3.68
C ASP A 221 21.58 1.13 -2.41
N ARG A 222 20.25 1.03 -2.28
CA ARG A 222 19.49 1.53 -1.11
C ARG A 222 19.70 3.03 -0.89
N GLY A 223 19.58 3.83 -1.94
CA GLY A 223 19.61 5.29 -1.87
C GLY A 223 21.02 5.89 -1.75
N VAL A 224 22.09 5.11 -1.93
CA VAL A 224 23.48 5.66 -1.95
C VAL A 224 23.72 6.42 -3.24
N THR A 225 23.35 5.82 -4.37
CA THR A 225 23.40 6.48 -5.68
C THR A 225 22.06 6.37 -6.41
N TRP A 226 21.82 7.31 -7.31
CA TRP A 226 20.61 7.35 -8.13
C TRP A 226 20.97 7.38 -9.61
N SER A 227 20.23 6.63 -10.42
CA SER A 227 20.40 6.61 -11.88
C SER A 227 20.27 8.00 -12.49
N THR A 228 20.68 8.16 -13.74
CA THR A 228 20.25 9.30 -14.56
C THR A 228 18.71 9.33 -14.64
N GLU A 229 18.16 10.53 -14.79
CA GLU A 229 16.71 10.70 -14.94
C GLU A 229 16.22 10.19 -16.29
N ILE A 230 15.02 9.64 -16.32
CA ILE A 230 14.29 9.25 -17.52
C ILE A 230 13.04 10.12 -17.63
N LEU A 231 12.91 10.85 -18.74
CA LEU A 231 11.69 11.56 -19.07
C LEU A 231 10.65 10.55 -19.55
N LEU A 232 9.51 10.43 -18.84
CA LEU A 232 8.43 9.51 -19.16
C LEU A 232 7.36 10.18 -20.04
N SER A 233 6.99 11.40 -19.70
CA SER A 233 5.95 12.17 -20.37
C SER A 233 6.07 13.64 -19.97
N ASN A 234 5.26 14.48 -20.58
CA ASN A 234 4.85 15.75 -20.00
C ASN A 234 3.49 15.56 -19.35
N SER A 235 3.11 16.46 -18.44
CA SER A 235 1.77 16.53 -17.83
C SER A 235 1.15 17.90 -18.07
N SER A 236 -0.16 17.98 -17.93
CA SER A 236 -0.90 19.22 -17.82
C SER A 236 -1.94 19.02 -16.74
N TYR A 237 -2.05 19.96 -15.83
CA TYR A 237 -2.96 19.86 -14.71
C TYR A 237 -3.63 21.20 -14.45
N SER A 238 -4.94 21.16 -14.27
CA SER A 238 -5.74 22.31 -13.82
C SER A 238 -6.31 22.01 -12.45
N THR A 239 -6.13 22.93 -11.51
CA THR A 239 -6.76 22.83 -10.18
C THR A 239 -8.28 22.93 -10.29
N GLY A 240 -8.99 22.31 -9.34
CA GLY A 240 -10.43 22.37 -9.23
C GLY A 240 -10.91 22.13 -7.81
N TYR A 241 -12.20 22.26 -7.59
CA TYR A 241 -12.79 22.04 -6.27
C TYR A 241 -12.52 20.61 -5.78
N GLY A 242 -11.93 20.50 -4.60
CA GLY A 242 -11.57 19.23 -3.97
C GLY A 242 -10.22 18.68 -4.39
N ASP A 243 -9.52 19.31 -5.34
CA ASP A 243 -8.19 18.87 -5.76
C ASP A 243 -7.26 20.03 -6.12
N ARG A 244 -6.04 20.02 -5.63
CA ARG A 244 -5.09 21.13 -5.73
C ARG A 244 -3.73 20.78 -6.32
N ALA A 245 -3.35 19.48 -6.37
CA ALA A 245 -2.04 19.08 -6.83
C ALA A 245 -2.05 17.81 -7.69
N PRO A 246 -1.18 17.70 -8.70
CA PRO A 246 -1.05 16.53 -9.55
C PRO A 246 -0.28 15.42 -8.84
N ILE A 247 -0.82 14.89 -7.76
CA ILE A 247 -0.17 13.84 -6.99
C ILE A 247 0.11 12.65 -7.88
N ASN A 248 1.31 12.11 -7.73
CA ASN A 248 1.75 10.89 -8.38
C ASN A 248 1.97 9.78 -7.34
N SER A 249 1.81 8.54 -7.77
CA SER A 249 2.23 7.38 -6.99
C SER A 249 3.10 6.45 -7.82
N ILE A 250 4.02 5.76 -7.16
CA ILE A 250 4.89 4.78 -7.80
C ILE A 250 4.90 3.49 -6.97
N THR A 251 4.78 2.37 -7.67
CA THR A 251 4.89 1.04 -7.07
C THR A 251 5.73 0.13 -7.96
N ALA A 252 6.41 -0.84 -7.36
CA ALA A 252 7.29 -1.74 -8.09
C ALA A 252 7.23 -3.16 -7.53
N ARG A 253 7.27 -4.15 -8.44
CA ARG A 253 7.32 -5.57 -8.08
C ARG A 253 8.05 -6.36 -9.17
N GLY A 254 9.10 -7.09 -8.79
CA GLY A 254 9.94 -7.79 -9.76
C GLY A 254 10.56 -6.84 -10.77
N GLN A 255 10.28 -7.09 -12.03
CA GLN A 255 10.69 -6.20 -13.12
C GLN A 255 9.61 -5.17 -13.49
N ASN A 256 8.41 -5.25 -12.87
CA ASN A 256 7.34 -4.32 -13.14
C ASN A 256 7.47 -3.07 -12.26
N VAL A 257 7.39 -1.91 -12.90
CA VAL A 257 7.28 -0.61 -12.23
C VAL A 257 6.12 0.14 -12.83
N PHE A 258 5.29 0.75 -12.00
CA PHE A 258 4.12 1.50 -12.43
C PHE A 258 4.13 2.87 -11.76
N LEU A 259 4.05 3.93 -12.57
CA LEU A 259 3.97 5.30 -12.12
C LEU A 259 2.69 5.92 -12.68
N THR A 260 1.87 6.51 -11.81
CA THR A 260 0.61 7.16 -12.17
C THR A 260 0.56 8.60 -11.67
N TRP A 261 -0.15 9.45 -12.41
CA TRP A 261 -0.40 10.86 -12.07
C TRP A 261 -1.73 11.31 -12.65
N VAL A 262 -2.15 12.53 -12.33
CA VAL A 262 -3.33 13.18 -12.91
C VAL A 262 -2.90 14.04 -14.09
N ASP A 263 -3.73 14.03 -15.14
CA ASP A 263 -3.50 14.82 -16.36
C ASP A 263 -4.81 15.37 -16.88
N SER A 264 -4.83 16.64 -17.28
CA SER A 264 -6.03 17.33 -17.77
C SER A 264 -6.00 17.68 -19.27
N ARG A 265 -5.06 17.13 -20.05
CA ARG A 265 -4.92 17.42 -21.51
C ARG A 265 -6.10 17.01 -22.35
N THR A 266 -6.94 16.10 -21.87
CA THR A 266 -8.18 15.67 -22.53
C THR A 266 -9.34 16.64 -22.34
N GLY A 267 -9.15 17.70 -21.53
CA GLY A 267 -10.17 18.67 -21.16
C GLY A 267 -10.85 18.40 -19.82
N THR A 268 -10.64 17.23 -19.25
CA THR A 268 -11.05 16.81 -17.90
C THR A 268 -9.86 16.19 -17.17
N TRP A 269 -9.98 15.95 -15.86
CA TRP A 269 -8.98 15.16 -15.15
C TRP A 269 -9.06 13.67 -15.53
N ASP A 270 -7.93 13.10 -15.87
CA ASP A 270 -7.75 11.66 -16.06
C ASP A 270 -6.60 11.12 -15.18
N VAL A 271 -6.77 9.93 -14.65
CA VAL A 271 -5.67 9.16 -14.08
C VAL A 271 -4.92 8.47 -15.19
N VAL A 272 -3.67 8.86 -15.36
CA VAL A 272 -2.79 8.35 -16.43
C VAL A 272 -1.56 7.69 -15.86
N ALA A 273 -0.92 6.84 -16.62
CA ALA A 273 0.26 6.10 -16.17
C ALA A 273 1.26 5.82 -17.29
N CYS A 274 2.49 5.51 -16.87
CA CYS A 274 3.48 4.74 -17.62
C CYS A 274 3.85 3.49 -16.85
N ARG A 275 4.21 2.42 -17.55
CA ARG A 275 4.68 1.18 -16.95
C ARG A 275 6.01 0.74 -17.54
N SER A 276 6.81 0.07 -16.73
CA SER A 276 8.01 -0.65 -17.14
C SER A 276 7.87 -2.13 -16.82
N THR A 277 8.48 -2.99 -17.63
CA THR A 277 8.56 -4.44 -17.42
C THR A 277 10.01 -4.94 -17.31
N ASN A 278 10.96 -4.02 -17.17
CA ASN A 278 12.39 -4.31 -17.06
C ASN A 278 13.07 -3.48 -15.96
N GLY A 279 12.38 -3.33 -14.84
CA GLY A 279 12.90 -2.69 -13.63
C GLY A 279 13.13 -1.18 -13.79
N GLY A 280 12.36 -0.51 -14.65
CA GLY A 280 12.46 0.93 -14.89
C GLY A 280 13.48 1.33 -15.96
N ALA A 281 14.09 0.36 -16.68
CA ALA A 281 15.08 0.69 -17.73
C ALA A 281 14.43 1.29 -18.99
N THR A 282 13.25 0.79 -19.38
CA THR A 282 12.42 1.36 -20.45
C THR A 282 10.96 1.42 -20.03
N TRP A 283 10.20 2.29 -20.65
CA TRP A 283 8.83 2.60 -20.26
C TRP A 283 7.89 2.61 -21.46
N SER A 284 6.63 2.26 -21.21
CA SER A 284 5.56 2.44 -22.20
C SER A 284 5.32 3.93 -22.47
N SER A 285 4.66 4.22 -23.58
CA SER A 285 3.98 5.51 -23.75
C SER A 285 2.93 5.69 -22.65
N ARG A 286 2.61 6.95 -22.34
CA ARG A 286 1.51 7.30 -21.42
C ARG A 286 0.18 6.72 -21.91
N PHE A 287 -0.61 6.21 -20.98
CA PHE A 287 -1.98 5.73 -21.24
C PHE A 287 -2.93 6.10 -20.09
N THR A 288 -4.23 6.14 -20.37
CA THR A 288 -5.27 6.41 -19.38
C THR A 288 -5.62 5.13 -18.62
N VAL A 289 -5.70 5.23 -17.29
CA VAL A 289 -6.03 4.12 -16.38
C VAL A 289 -7.53 4.01 -16.16
N ASN A 290 -8.23 5.16 -15.95
CA ASN A 290 -9.68 5.15 -15.80
C ASN A 290 -10.38 4.70 -17.10
N ASP A 291 -11.52 4.05 -16.96
CA ASP A 291 -12.37 3.60 -18.07
C ASP A 291 -13.63 4.45 -18.23
N ASP A 292 -13.92 5.32 -17.29
CA ASP A 292 -14.94 6.34 -17.41
C ASP A 292 -14.29 7.63 -17.95
N THR A 293 -14.76 8.10 -19.10
CA THR A 293 -14.26 9.30 -19.77
C THR A 293 -15.12 10.54 -19.49
N ALA A 294 -16.23 10.36 -18.74
CA ALA A 294 -17.08 11.47 -18.32
C ALA A 294 -16.67 12.01 -16.95
N GLY A 295 -16.76 13.31 -16.75
CA GLY A 295 -16.43 13.95 -15.49
C GLY A 295 -14.92 14.06 -15.22
N GLY A 296 -14.53 14.05 -13.96
CA GLY A 296 -13.14 14.17 -13.53
C GLY A 296 -12.67 12.97 -12.70
N GLN A 297 -11.45 12.52 -12.96
CA GLN A 297 -10.77 11.43 -12.26
C GLN A 297 -9.42 11.94 -11.74
N CYS A 298 -9.23 11.90 -10.42
CA CYS A 298 -8.02 12.45 -9.80
C CYS A 298 -7.48 11.58 -8.68
N LYS A 299 -6.28 11.92 -8.20
CA LYS A 299 -5.61 11.28 -7.06
C LYS A 299 -5.45 9.77 -7.26
N GLY A 300 -4.92 9.35 -8.42
CA GLY A 300 -4.66 7.94 -8.70
C GLY A 300 -3.58 7.39 -7.78
N TRP A 301 -3.86 6.29 -7.08
CA TRP A 301 -2.89 5.56 -6.30
C TRP A 301 -2.79 4.11 -6.76
N ALA A 302 -1.57 3.63 -6.90
CA ALA A 302 -1.28 2.28 -7.39
C ALA A 302 -0.50 1.46 -6.36
N GLU A 303 -0.80 0.15 -6.31
CA GLU A 303 -0.15 -0.81 -5.43
C GLU A 303 -0.01 -2.16 -6.14
N PHE A 304 1.17 -2.77 -6.12
CA PHE A 304 1.35 -4.17 -6.49
C PHE A 304 1.08 -5.07 -5.30
N ASP A 305 0.27 -6.11 -5.50
CA ASP A 305 0.14 -7.19 -4.53
C ASP A 305 1.38 -8.13 -4.55
N PRO A 306 1.54 -8.98 -3.53
CA PRO A 306 2.65 -9.94 -3.47
C PRO A 306 2.69 -10.94 -4.64
N TYR A 307 1.63 -11.08 -5.42
CA TYR A 307 1.53 -11.99 -6.57
C TYR A 307 1.79 -11.29 -7.91
N GLY A 308 2.04 -9.97 -7.90
CA GLY A 308 2.31 -9.17 -9.09
C GLY A 308 1.06 -8.61 -9.79
N GLY A 309 -0.10 -8.76 -9.18
CA GLY A 309 -1.30 -8.04 -9.58
C GLY A 309 -1.20 -6.56 -9.25
N LEU A 310 -1.67 -5.72 -10.13
CA LEU A 310 -1.65 -4.26 -9.95
C LEU A 310 -3.05 -3.75 -9.62
N HIS A 311 -3.14 -3.00 -8.55
CA HIS A 311 -4.35 -2.37 -8.06
C HIS A 311 -4.22 -0.86 -8.22
N VAL A 312 -5.28 -0.20 -8.72
CA VAL A 312 -5.32 1.26 -8.83
C VAL A 312 -6.65 1.78 -8.31
N MET A 313 -6.60 2.81 -7.50
CA MET A 313 -7.75 3.50 -6.91
C MET A 313 -7.69 4.98 -7.25
N TRP A 314 -8.86 5.63 -7.40
CA TRP A 314 -8.94 7.08 -7.66
C TRP A 314 -10.27 7.66 -7.22
N TYR A 315 -10.32 8.99 -7.07
CA TYR A 315 -11.55 9.74 -6.95
C TYR A 315 -12.17 9.96 -8.32
N HIS A 316 -13.46 9.78 -8.40
CA HIS A 316 -14.28 10.04 -9.58
C HIS A 316 -15.43 10.98 -9.24
N THR A 317 -15.68 11.95 -10.10
CA THR A 317 -16.87 12.79 -10.07
C THR A 317 -17.48 12.90 -11.47
N PRO A 318 -18.80 12.77 -11.62
CA PRO A 318 -19.47 13.02 -12.90
C PRO A 318 -19.53 14.50 -13.25
N ASN A 319 -19.25 15.39 -12.27
CA ASN A 319 -19.32 16.83 -12.44
C ASN A 319 -17.98 17.38 -12.96
N TRP A 320 -18.03 18.10 -14.07
CA TRP A 320 -16.89 18.82 -14.61
C TRP A 320 -17.35 20.13 -15.26
N PRO A 321 -16.74 21.28 -14.98
CA PRO A 321 -15.74 21.47 -13.92
C PRO A 321 -16.30 21.26 -12.52
N THR A 322 -15.42 20.94 -11.57
CA THR A 322 -15.80 20.67 -10.19
C THR A 322 -16.21 21.90 -9.42
N ASN A 323 -17.16 21.75 -8.47
CA ASN A 323 -17.65 22.80 -7.58
C ASN A 323 -18.12 22.20 -6.23
N SER A 324 -18.62 23.05 -5.32
CA SER A 324 -19.09 22.62 -3.99
C SER A 324 -20.25 21.61 -4.00
N SER A 325 -20.98 21.49 -5.11
CA SER A 325 -22.06 20.49 -5.26
C SER A 325 -21.59 19.20 -5.96
N SER A 326 -20.32 19.10 -6.35
CA SER A 326 -19.79 17.92 -7.00
C SER A 326 -19.88 16.69 -6.10
N ARG A 327 -20.38 15.60 -6.68
CA ARG A 327 -20.51 14.32 -5.97
C ARG A 327 -19.34 13.43 -6.33
N TRP A 328 -18.66 12.94 -5.32
CA TRP A 328 -17.48 12.11 -5.44
C TRP A 328 -17.79 10.63 -5.15
N SER A 329 -17.02 9.76 -5.72
CA SER A 329 -16.98 8.33 -5.39
C SER A 329 -15.56 7.81 -5.55
N ILE A 330 -15.25 6.71 -4.88
CA ILE A 330 -13.97 6.04 -5.04
C ILE A 330 -14.13 4.90 -6.03
N ARG A 331 -13.30 4.92 -7.07
CA ARG A 331 -13.21 3.88 -8.09
C ARG A 331 -11.93 3.07 -7.92
N TYR A 332 -11.98 1.85 -8.42
CA TYR A 332 -10.89 0.89 -8.32
C TYR A 332 -10.85 0.01 -9.55
N ARG A 333 -9.64 -0.34 -9.99
CA ARG A 333 -9.38 -1.33 -11.05
C ARG A 333 -8.27 -2.28 -10.64
N TYR A 334 -8.34 -3.48 -11.17
CA TYR A 334 -7.32 -4.51 -11.06
C TYR A 334 -6.76 -4.86 -12.44
N SER A 335 -5.44 -5.06 -12.49
CA SER A 335 -4.71 -5.58 -13.65
C SER A 335 -3.97 -6.86 -13.27
N PRO A 336 -4.26 -8.00 -13.93
CA PRO A 336 -3.55 -9.25 -13.66
C PRO A 336 -2.16 -9.33 -14.30
N ASN A 337 -1.75 -8.33 -15.06
CA ASN A 337 -0.57 -8.36 -15.94
C ASN A 337 0.27 -7.07 -15.86
N GLY A 338 0.36 -6.50 -14.65
CA GLY A 338 1.24 -5.37 -14.37
C GLY A 338 0.87 -4.09 -15.13
N GLY A 339 -0.41 -3.84 -15.33
CA GLY A 339 -0.92 -2.65 -16.01
C GLY A 339 -0.97 -2.75 -17.55
N ALA A 340 -0.80 -3.96 -18.13
CA ALA A 340 -0.94 -4.14 -19.58
C ALA A 340 -2.41 -4.08 -20.02
N SER A 341 -3.31 -4.57 -19.19
CA SER A 341 -4.75 -4.43 -19.34
C SER A 341 -5.40 -4.41 -17.96
N PHE A 342 -6.62 -3.91 -17.86
CA PHE A 342 -7.36 -3.76 -16.62
C PHE A 342 -8.77 -4.35 -16.74
N ASN A 343 -9.27 -4.91 -15.65
CA ASN A 343 -10.67 -5.25 -15.52
C ASN A 343 -11.52 -3.96 -15.52
N PRO A 344 -12.83 -4.01 -15.78
CA PRO A 344 -13.73 -2.88 -15.61
C PRO A 344 -13.63 -2.29 -14.21
N SER A 345 -13.80 -0.96 -14.09
CA SER A 345 -13.73 -0.30 -12.78
C SER A 345 -14.92 -0.66 -11.89
N LEU A 346 -14.66 -0.69 -10.60
CA LEU A 346 -15.65 -0.89 -9.55
C LEU A 346 -15.74 0.38 -8.70
N ARG A 347 -16.94 0.72 -8.22
CA ARG A 347 -17.08 1.68 -7.13
C ARG A 347 -16.87 0.96 -5.80
N ILE A 348 -15.92 1.42 -4.99
CA ILE A 348 -15.60 0.85 -3.68
C ILE A 348 -16.12 1.68 -2.52
N SER A 349 -16.41 2.97 -2.72
CA SER A 349 -17.24 3.72 -1.79
C SER A 349 -18.70 3.24 -1.89
N ASP A 350 -19.31 2.84 -0.80
CA ASP A 350 -20.69 2.33 -0.77
C ASP A 350 -21.73 3.42 -1.06
N THR A 351 -21.35 4.69 -0.95
CA THR A 351 -22.14 5.86 -1.34
C THR A 351 -21.35 6.85 -2.18
N THR A 352 -22.03 7.85 -2.72
CA THR A 352 -21.42 9.07 -3.25
C THR A 352 -21.50 10.18 -2.21
N PHE A 353 -20.51 11.05 -2.15
CA PHE A 353 -20.39 12.09 -1.15
C PHE A 353 -20.04 13.44 -1.78
N ALA A 354 -20.37 14.55 -1.11
CA ALA A 354 -19.84 15.87 -1.40
C ALA A 354 -18.74 16.20 -0.39
N SER A 355 -17.76 16.98 -0.77
CA SER A 355 -16.84 17.55 0.22
C SER A 355 -17.49 18.83 0.79
N PRO A 356 -17.57 18.96 2.11
CA PRO A 356 -18.08 20.18 2.74
C PRO A 356 -17.11 21.37 2.60
N VAL A 357 -15.86 21.10 2.25
CA VAL A 357 -14.80 22.09 2.04
C VAL A 357 -14.12 21.89 0.70
N ASP A 358 -13.49 22.96 0.18
CA ASP A 358 -12.71 22.91 -1.07
C ASP A 358 -11.37 22.17 -0.91
N PHE A 359 -11.35 21.10 -0.13
CA PHE A 359 -10.14 20.29 0.06
C PHE A 359 -10.50 18.93 0.65
N ILE A 360 -10.32 17.86 -0.13
CA ILE A 360 -10.49 16.47 0.31
C ILE A 360 -9.15 15.76 0.57
N GLY A 361 -8.09 16.53 0.77
CA GLY A 361 -6.71 16.04 0.80
C GLY A 361 -6.15 15.84 -0.60
N GLU A 362 -4.86 15.69 -0.73
CA GLU A 362 -4.19 15.53 -2.03
C GLU A 362 -3.83 14.08 -2.32
N TYR A 363 -3.79 13.21 -1.32
CA TYR A 363 -3.47 11.80 -1.48
C TYR A 363 -4.31 10.89 -0.58
N HIS A 364 -4.37 9.65 -0.97
CA HIS A 364 -4.95 8.51 -0.28
C HIS A 364 -4.16 7.27 -0.71
N VAL A 365 -4.29 6.17 -0.01
CA VAL A 365 -3.39 5.04 -0.25
C VAL A 365 -4.11 3.70 -0.39
N LEU A 366 -3.49 2.82 -1.18
CA LEU A 366 -3.70 1.38 -1.18
C LEU A 366 -2.54 0.69 -0.46
N ARG A 367 -2.83 -0.41 0.20
CA ARG A 367 -1.82 -1.35 0.72
C ARG A 367 -2.29 -2.77 0.47
N SER A 368 -1.36 -3.68 0.30
CA SER A 368 -1.67 -5.08 0.09
C SER A 368 -0.86 -6.00 1.01
N ASP A 369 -1.41 -7.15 1.31
CA ASP A 369 -0.68 -8.28 1.87
C ASP A 369 -0.97 -9.55 1.06
N SER A 370 -0.63 -10.72 1.58
CA SER A 370 -0.86 -11.99 0.88
C SER A 370 -2.33 -12.40 0.76
N GLN A 371 -3.27 -11.70 1.41
CA GLN A 371 -4.69 -12.07 1.43
C GLN A 371 -5.60 -10.96 0.93
N TYR A 372 -5.26 -9.70 1.23
CA TYR A 372 -6.16 -8.58 1.03
C TYR A 372 -5.49 -7.43 0.27
N ILE A 373 -6.32 -6.69 -0.46
CA ILE A 373 -6.09 -5.30 -0.82
C ILE A 373 -6.88 -4.41 0.13
N TYR A 374 -6.25 -3.37 0.64
CA TYR A 374 -6.78 -2.41 1.60
C TYR A 374 -6.81 -1.04 0.97
N ALA A 375 -7.87 -0.30 1.19
CA ALA A 375 -8.09 1.05 0.68
C ALA A 375 -8.51 2.00 1.79
N GLN A 376 -7.90 3.19 1.83
CA GLN A 376 -8.30 4.26 2.73
C GLN A 376 -8.41 5.57 1.95
N TRP A 377 -9.42 6.36 2.23
CA TRP A 377 -9.69 7.61 1.54
C TRP A 377 -10.42 8.61 2.45
N THR A 378 -10.38 9.87 2.06
CA THR A 378 -11.18 10.95 2.64
C THR A 378 -12.58 10.97 2.03
N ASP A 379 -13.61 11.15 2.85
CA ASP A 379 -15.02 11.07 2.46
C ASP A 379 -15.86 12.10 3.23
N GLY A 380 -16.60 12.89 2.52
CA GLY A 380 -17.48 13.93 3.09
C GLY A 380 -18.92 13.50 3.32
N ARG A 381 -19.21 12.20 3.46
CA ARG A 381 -20.59 11.69 3.66
C ARG A 381 -21.24 12.14 4.96
N ALA A 382 -20.44 12.49 5.96
CA ALA A 382 -20.94 13.02 7.24
C ALA A 382 -21.60 14.41 7.13
N VAL A 383 -21.47 15.08 5.99
CA VAL A 383 -22.09 16.37 5.62
C VAL A 383 -21.49 17.58 6.35
N THR A 384 -20.98 17.41 7.55
CA THR A 384 -20.42 18.49 8.37
C THR A 384 -18.90 18.63 8.25
N ASN A 385 -18.23 17.53 7.93
CA ASN A 385 -16.77 17.44 7.80
C ASN A 385 -16.36 16.31 6.86
N ASN A 386 -15.10 16.31 6.46
CA ASN A 386 -14.47 15.18 5.81
C ASN A 386 -13.88 14.25 6.87
N ASP A 387 -14.14 12.95 6.70
CA ASP A 387 -13.65 11.87 7.55
C ASP A 387 -12.82 10.87 6.74
N LEU A 388 -12.06 10.03 7.42
CA LEU A 388 -11.41 8.89 6.81
C LEU A 388 -12.33 7.66 6.79
N TYR A 389 -12.37 7.01 5.64
CA TYR A 389 -13.05 5.74 5.45
C TYR A 389 -12.08 4.69 4.92
N PHE A 390 -12.37 3.45 5.28
CA PHE A 390 -11.56 2.29 4.98
C PHE A 390 -12.43 1.17 4.42
N SER A 391 -11.87 0.38 3.53
CA SER A 391 -12.43 -0.89 3.08
C SER A 391 -11.33 -1.85 2.67
N LYS A 392 -11.66 -3.14 2.57
CA LYS A 392 -10.75 -4.17 2.07
C LYS A 392 -11.48 -5.20 1.24
N ALA A 393 -10.74 -5.86 0.37
CA ALA A 393 -11.24 -7.00 -0.39
C ALA A 393 -10.23 -8.15 -0.36
N LEU A 394 -10.72 -9.39 -0.38
CA LEU A 394 -9.87 -10.54 -0.63
C LEU A 394 -9.26 -10.41 -2.03
N LEU A 395 -7.98 -10.65 -2.17
CA LEU A 395 -7.31 -10.64 -3.48
C LEU A 395 -8.00 -11.58 -4.47
N SER A 396 -8.43 -12.76 -4.00
CA SER A 396 -9.20 -13.72 -4.82
C SER A 396 -10.55 -13.17 -5.31
N SER A 397 -11.17 -12.24 -4.59
CA SER A 397 -12.45 -11.66 -4.98
C SER A 397 -12.35 -10.54 -6.02
N VAL A 398 -11.19 -9.91 -6.15
CA VAL A 398 -10.95 -8.86 -7.15
C VAL A 398 -10.33 -9.38 -8.45
N GLY A 399 -10.21 -10.70 -8.58
CA GLY A 399 -9.72 -11.35 -9.80
C GLY A 399 -8.25 -11.75 -9.75
N VAL A 400 -7.60 -11.63 -8.60
CA VAL A 400 -6.29 -12.25 -8.36
C VAL A 400 -6.54 -13.75 -8.27
N ALA A 401 -6.16 -14.51 -9.30
CA ALA A 401 -6.19 -15.96 -9.24
C ALA A 401 -5.23 -16.38 -8.12
N GLN A 402 -5.77 -16.85 -7.01
CA GLN A 402 -4.98 -17.60 -6.04
C GLN A 402 -4.58 -18.92 -6.71
N GLY A 403 -3.48 -18.85 -7.38
CA GLY A 403 -2.78 -19.83 -8.18
C GLY A 403 -3.42 -21.17 -8.44
N ASN A 404 -3.81 -21.40 -9.67
CA ASN A 404 -3.54 -22.69 -10.33
C ASN A 404 -3.10 -22.55 -11.80
N ASP A 405 -3.10 -21.38 -12.43
CA ASP A 405 -2.57 -21.26 -13.78
C ASP A 405 -1.94 -19.90 -14.10
N ARG A 406 -0.64 -19.94 -14.37
CA ARG A 406 0.20 -18.97 -15.08
C ARG A 406 0.57 -17.68 -14.35
N VAL A 407 1.51 -17.83 -13.44
CA VAL A 407 2.47 -16.76 -13.12
C VAL A 407 3.82 -17.15 -13.73
N PRO A 408 4.55 -16.26 -14.41
CA PRO A 408 5.98 -16.45 -14.57
C PRO A 408 6.55 -16.35 -13.15
N ASN A 409 6.91 -17.49 -12.59
CA ASN A 409 7.55 -17.73 -11.30
C ASN A 409 7.78 -16.47 -10.44
N PRO A 410 6.91 -16.17 -9.45
CA PRO A 410 7.44 -15.72 -8.19
C PRO A 410 8.34 -16.86 -7.72
N VAL A 411 9.46 -16.54 -7.11
CA VAL A 411 10.18 -17.52 -6.28
C VAL A 411 9.24 -17.80 -5.11
N VAL A 412 8.22 -18.63 -5.35
CA VAL A 412 7.47 -19.29 -4.29
C VAL A 412 8.52 -20.17 -3.63
N PRO A 413 8.68 -20.16 -2.30
CA PRO A 413 9.49 -21.14 -1.63
C PRO A 413 9.00 -22.50 -2.11
N LYS A 414 9.80 -23.13 -2.94
CA LYS A 414 9.45 -24.39 -3.58
C LYS A 414 9.36 -25.44 -2.49
N GLY A 415 8.14 -25.73 -2.04
CA GLY A 415 7.91 -27.01 -1.44
C GLY A 415 7.38 -27.10 -0.01
N LEU A 416 7.64 -26.17 0.91
CA LEU A 416 7.29 -26.39 2.31
C LEU A 416 6.66 -25.19 2.99
N LEU A 417 5.35 -25.26 3.29
CA LEU A 417 4.66 -24.32 4.17
C LEU A 417 4.78 -24.82 5.62
N ALA A 418 5.60 -24.14 6.43
CA ALA A 418 5.77 -24.44 7.85
C ALA A 418 5.81 -23.13 8.66
N PRO A 419 5.19 -23.09 9.86
CA PRO A 419 5.26 -21.92 10.73
C PRO A 419 6.68 -21.75 11.28
N THR A 420 7.11 -20.51 11.48
CA THR A 420 8.40 -20.19 12.09
C THR A 420 8.43 -20.48 13.60
N VAL A 421 7.27 -20.34 14.25
CA VAL A 421 7.09 -20.64 15.68
C VAL A 421 6.05 -21.74 15.83
N TRP A 422 6.37 -22.72 16.66
CA TRP A 422 5.58 -23.91 16.85
C TRP A 422 5.18 -24.07 18.33
N ALA A 423 3.91 -23.79 18.62
CA ALA A 423 3.37 -23.79 19.98
C ALA A 423 2.12 -24.70 20.13
N GLY A 424 1.98 -25.71 19.27
CA GLY A 424 0.83 -26.63 19.28
C GLY A 424 0.89 -27.63 18.13
N PRO A 425 -0.23 -28.28 17.75
CA PRO A 425 -0.29 -29.13 16.57
C PRO A 425 -0.01 -28.30 15.30
N VAL A 426 0.87 -28.80 14.44
CA VAL A 426 1.18 -28.18 13.13
C VAL A 426 0.91 -29.21 12.05
N VAL A 427 0.28 -28.75 10.97
CA VAL A 427 0.08 -29.51 9.74
C VAL A 427 0.99 -28.93 8.67
N LEU A 428 1.91 -29.75 8.18
CA LEU A 428 2.75 -29.42 7.03
C LEU A 428 2.10 -30.02 5.79
N LYS A 429 1.97 -29.22 4.73
CA LYS A 429 1.39 -29.68 3.47
C LYS A 429 2.50 -29.87 2.43
N LEU A 430 2.54 -31.06 1.86
CA LEU A 430 3.42 -31.43 0.76
C LEU A 430 2.62 -31.43 -0.53
N SER A 431 3.00 -30.61 -1.49
CA SER A 431 2.37 -30.59 -2.81
C SER A 431 2.81 -31.75 -3.68
N PRO A 432 1.99 -32.23 -4.62
CA PRO A 432 2.34 -33.28 -5.58
C PRO A 432 3.64 -32.97 -6.34
N ARG A 433 4.48 -34.02 -6.50
CA ARG A 433 5.78 -33.93 -7.17
C ARG A 433 6.07 -35.19 -8.00
N GLU A 434 6.73 -34.99 -9.14
CA GLU A 434 7.17 -36.11 -9.97
C GLU A 434 8.30 -36.93 -9.30
N GLN A 435 9.23 -36.23 -8.66
CA GLN A 435 10.35 -36.81 -7.92
C GLN A 435 9.96 -37.12 -6.49
N PRO A 436 10.53 -38.21 -5.88
CA PRO A 436 10.32 -38.52 -4.47
C PRO A 436 10.70 -37.32 -3.55
N VAL A 437 9.92 -37.13 -2.51
CA VAL A 437 10.13 -36.11 -1.48
C VAL A 437 10.64 -36.72 -0.22
N SER A 438 11.66 -36.14 0.39
CA SER A 438 12.07 -36.41 1.76
C SER A 438 11.91 -35.18 2.63
N LEU A 439 11.34 -35.35 3.83
CA LEU A 439 11.14 -34.31 4.81
C LEU A 439 11.68 -34.83 6.17
N ALA A 440 12.56 -34.05 6.80
CA ALA A 440 13.16 -34.43 8.08
C ALA A 440 13.44 -33.20 8.96
N LEU A 441 13.40 -33.42 10.27
CA LEU A 441 13.68 -32.43 11.31
C LEU A 441 15.11 -32.66 11.85
N TYR A 442 15.85 -31.57 12.01
CA TYR A 442 17.24 -31.56 12.52
C TYR A 442 17.36 -30.60 13.71
N ASP A 443 18.24 -30.89 14.63
CA ASP A 443 18.61 -30.00 15.74
C ASP A 443 19.66 -28.95 15.29
N VAL A 444 20.03 -28.06 16.22
CA VAL A 444 21.03 -27.01 15.98
C VAL A 444 22.45 -27.53 15.69
N ALA A 445 22.73 -28.76 16.07
CA ALA A 445 24.00 -29.42 15.78
C ALA A 445 23.99 -30.16 14.42
N GLY A 446 22.90 -30.05 13.64
CA GLY A 446 22.73 -30.70 12.36
C GLY A 446 22.41 -32.20 12.45
N ARG A 447 22.08 -32.73 13.63
CA ARG A 447 21.70 -34.12 13.82
C ARG A 447 20.22 -34.30 13.45
N LYS A 448 19.92 -35.36 12.68
CA LYS A 448 18.55 -35.74 12.33
C LYS A 448 17.78 -36.15 13.58
N VAL A 449 16.77 -35.39 13.96
CA VAL A 449 15.90 -35.67 15.10
C VAL A 449 14.78 -36.63 14.69
N ARG A 450 14.16 -36.42 13.52
CA ARG A 450 13.05 -37.23 13.02
C ARG A 450 12.94 -37.18 11.50
N GLY A 451 12.71 -38.34 10.86
CA GLY A 451 12.17 -38.40 9.48
C GLY A 451 10.65 -38.19 9.53
N LEU A 452 10.14 -37.30 8.73
CA LEU A 452 8.75 -36.93 8.75
C LEU A 452 7.96 -37.46 7.56
N TYR A 453 8.61 -37.52 6.40
CA TYR A 453 8.06 -38.09 5.19
C TYR A 453 9.15 -38.57 4.26
N GLU A 454 8.89 -39.67 3.53
CA GLU A 454 9.76 -40.17 2.47
C GLU A 454 8.92 -40.94 1.45
N GLY A 455 8.94 -40.51 0.19
CA GLY A 455 8.17 -41.13 -0.87
C GLY A 455 7.68 -40.14 -1.94
N LYS A 456 6.92 -40.69 -2.90
CA LYS A 456 6.31 -39.87 -3.98
C LYS A 456 5.01 -39.22 -3.49
N VAL A 457 4.89 -37.92 -3.64
CA VAL A 457 3.66 -37.16 -3.33
C VAL A 457 2.82 -37.05 -4.59
N VAL A 458 1.79 -37.87 -4.70
CA VAL A 458 0.86 -37.90 -5.88
C VAL A 458 -0.36 -37.00 -5.69
N VAL A 459 -0.76 -36.78 -4.44
CA VAL A 459 -1.82 -35.84 -4.03
C VAL A 459 -1.28 -35.00 -2.87
N GLU A 460 -1.92 -33.84 -2.61
CA GLU A 460 -1.53 -33.04 -1.44
C GLU A 460 -1.54 -33.91 -0.19
N THR A 461 -0.39 -34.02 0.47
CA THR A 461 -0.18 -34.91 1.63
C THR A 461 0.09 -34.07 2.87
N GLU A 462 -0.66 -34.36 3.95
CA GLU A 462 -0.49 -33.70 5.24
C GLU A 462 0.47 -34.49 6.15
N VAL A 463 1.47 -33.81 6.69
CA VAL A 463 2.35 -34.31 7.74
C VAL A 463 2.06 -33.55 9.03
N ARG A 464 1.62 -34.26 10.06
CA ARG A 464 1.19 -33.66 11.34
C ARG A 464 2.29 -33.83 12.39
N LEU A 465 2.60 -32.72 13.07
CA LEU A 465 3.57 -32.64 14.15
C LEU A 465 2.90 -32.05 15.40
N ARG A 466 3.30 -32.53 16.57
CA ARG A 466 2.88 -31.94 17.86
C ARG A 466 4.10 -31.37 18.56
N SER A 467 4.03 -30.14 19.02
CA SER A 467 5.12 -29.48 19.75
C SER A 467 5.54 -30.25 21.01
N SER A 468 4.59 -30.91 21.69
CA SER A 468 4.81 -31.72 22.87
C SER A 468 5.67 -32.99 22.64
N GLU A 469 5.90 -33.38 21.39
CA GLU A 469 6.73 -34.52 21.02
C GLU A 469 8.22 -34.16 20.93
N PHE A 470 8.58 -32.89 21.09
CA PHE A 470 9.93 -32.37 20.93
C PHE A 470 10.31 -31.45 22.10
N HIS A 471 11.56 -31.37 22.43
CA HIS A 471 12.04 -30.44 23.44
C HIS A 471 11.90 -28.98 22.98
N ASN A 472 11.84 -28.05 23.94
CA ASN A 472 11.94 -26.63 23.64
C ASN A 472 13.26 -26.33 22.92
N GLY A 473 13.19 -25.60 21.84
CA GLY A 473 14.42 -25.24 21.15
C GLY A 473 14.26 -24.94 19.68
N LEU A 474 15.38 -24.71 19.05
CA LEU A 474 15.51 -24.37 17.64
C LEU A 474 15.74 -25.65 16.83
N TYR A 475 14.96 -25.80 15.77
CA TYR A 475 15.05 -26.90 14.82
C TYR A 475 15.12 -26.38 13.38
N PHE A 476 15.63 -27.24 12.49
CA PHE A 476 15.64 -27.00 11.05
C PHE A 476 14.86 -28.12 10.35
N LEU A 477 13.85 -27.72 9.61
CA LEU A 477 13.06 -28.61 8.76
C LEU A 477 13.70 -28.64 7.38
N LEU A 478 14.23 -29.77 6.96
CA LEU A 478 14.84 -29.95 5.64
C LEU A 478 13.89 -30.74 4.74
N TRP A 479 13.55 -30.14 3.63
CA TRP A 479 12.79 -30.73 2.54
C TRP A 479 13.70 -30.95 1.32
N ARG A 480 13.55 -32.08 0.62
CA ARG A 480 14.28 -32.39 -0.62
C ARG A 480 13.38 -33.10 -1.62
N SER A 481 13.56 -32.80 -2.91
CA SER A 481 12.94 -33.51 -4.03
C SER A 481 13.85 -33.41 -5.28
N GLY A 482 14.42 -34.48 -5.73
CA GLY A 482 15.43 -34.47 -6.79
C GLY A 482 16.63 -33.59 -6.42
N GLN A 483 16.94 -32.61 -7.24
CA GLN A 483 18.00 -31.61 -7.00
C GLN A 483 17.54 -30.41 -6.17
N GLU A 484 16.26 -30.32 -5.85
CA GLU A 484 15.71 -29.23 -5.06
C GLU A 484 15.83 -29.53 -3.57
N GLN A 485 16.19 -28.51 -2.79
CA GLN A 485 16.13 -28.58 -1.33
C GLN A 485 15.73 -27.24 -0.73
N GLU A 486 15.05 -27.30 0.41
CA GLU A 486 14.64 -26.15 1.20
C GLU A 486 14.88 -26.43 2.69
N VAL A 487 15.37 -25.42 3.42
CA VAL A 487 15.55 -25.49 4.87
C VAL A 487 14.73 -24.39 5.52
N LYS A 488 13.85 -24.76 6.47
CA LYS A 488 13.11 -23.81 7.30
C LYS A 488 13.53 -23.91 8.76
N LYS A 489 13.77 -22.75 9.35
CA LYS A 489 14.01 -22.60 10.78
C LYS A 489 12.68 -22.65 11.52
N ILE A 490 12.57 -23.49 12.54
CA ILE A 490 11.39 -23.63 13.40
C ILE A 490 11.82 -23.51 14.86
N ILE A 491 11.07 -22.74 15.64
CA ILE A 491 11.27 -22.63 17.08
C ILE A 491 10.13 -23.36 17.78
N ASN A 492 10.42 -24.38 18.57
CA ASN A 492 9.45 -25.16 19.33
C ASN A 492 9.32 -24.61 20.74
N PHE A 493 8.12 -24.23 21.14
CA PHE A 493 7.72 -23.85 22.49
C PHE A 493 6.46 -24.62 22.87
N PRO A 494 6.53 -25.87 23.34
CA PRO A 494 5.36 -26.54 23.88
C PRO A 494 4.81 -25.73 25.06
N ARG A 495 3.52 -25.48 25.04
CA ARG A 495 2.78 -24.88 26.15
C ARG A 495 2.57 -25.92 27.24
#